data_a1eb3edc07129052d9d57739d9c21501
#
_entry.id   a1eb3edc07129052d9d57739d9c21501
#
_cell.length_a   1.000
_cell.length_b   1.000
_cell.length_c   1.000
_cell.angle_alpha   90.00
_cell.angle_beta   90.00
_cell.angle_gamma   90.00
#
_symmetry.space_group_name_H-M   'P 1'
#
loop_
_entity.id
_entity.type
_entity.pdbx_description
1 polymer ?
#
loop_
_entity_poly.entity_id
_entity_poly.type
_entity_poly.pdbx_seq_one_letter_code
_entity_poly.pdbx_strand_id
1 'polypeptide(L)'
;MKHEIIELHDVQIIGMAKKIAFNEAKEECPKFWGVYVEKIIKPVVFEGKTPNAFQKAAFDNGVGEFGLCTCDIPNHNCATCAEQNFGACNKNTFTYVIGGIYKGGDVPEGMQLFPIQSGRWLKMHFEGGMRAFQEQYTKFHKEWLPAHPEYKWAPNSCCLEWYQGTDIQSPDYQCGVMMPLEEKPRFAFNTVGLFTNNNKATVDFYTKTFGFTTSWDGVQPNVEMFLGNNRIILFPRSAFEQMVSKKFQYPEGFNGTMELSFDVPSFADVDKEYQNALNNGAKSVFPPTTEPWGQRTCYVADPDGNLIEIGSFVE
;
A
#
# COMPACT_ATOMS: atom_id res chain seq x y z
N MET A 1 -21.72 1.37 -13.54
CA MET A 1 -20.65 1.29 -14.58
C MET A 1 -20.17 -0.15 -14.67
N LYS A 2 -20.02 -0.68 -15.87
CA LYS A 2 -19.49 -2.04 -16.08
C LYS A 2 -18.01 -2.09 -15.70
N HIS A 3 -17.60 -3.13 -14.98
CA HIS A 3 -16.20 -3.30 -14.55
C HIS A 3 -15.84 -4.77 -14.45
N GLU A 4 -14.56 -5.04 -14.41
CA GLU A 4 -13.96 -6.36 -14.19
C GLU A 4 -12.67 -6.24 -13.39
N ILE A 5 -12.30 -7.31 -12.68
CA ILE A 5 -11.00 -7.41 -12.03
C ILE A 5 -10.12 -8.26 -12.92
N ILE A 6 -8.96 -7.70 -13.27
CA ILE A 6 -7.93 -8.40 -14.04
C ILE A 6 -6.64 -8.50 -13.23
N GLU A 7 -5.75 -9.41 -13.62
CA GLU A 7 -4.41 -9.52 -13.04
C GLU A 7 -3.37 -9.19 -14.11
N LEU A 8 -2.42 -8.33 -13.75
CA LEU A 8 -1.27 -7.99 -14.58
C LEU A 8 0.01 -8.44 -13.86
N HIS A 9 0.89 -9.13 -14.57
CA HIS A 9 2.17 -9.61 -14.04
C HIS A 9 3.28 -9.26 -15.02
N ASP A 10 4.33 -8.61 -14.52
CA ASP A 10 5.55 -8.26 -15.27
C ASP A 10 5.28 -7.50 -16.57
N VAL A 11 4.22 -6.69 -16.60
CA VAL A 11 3.86 -5.88 -17.76
C VAL A 11 4.70 -4.61 -17.80
N GLN A 12 5.21 -4.29 -19.00
CA GLN A 12 5.83 -3.01 -19.30
C GLN A 12 5.06 -2.34 -20.43
N ILE A 13 4.88 -1.02 -20.31
CA ILE A 13 4.35 -0.19 -21.37
C ILE A 13 5.53 0.44 -22.14
N ILE A 14 5.56 0.24 -23.46
CA ILE A 14 6.45 0.99 -24.34
C ILE A 14 5.68 2.17 -24.93
N GLY A 15 6.26 3.36 -24.97
CA GLY A 15 5.54 4.49 -25.54
C GLY A 15 6.34 5.77 -25.67
N MET A 16 5.68 6.74 -26.30
CA MET A 16 6.11 8.13 -26.35
C MET A 16 5.71 8.82 -25.04
N ALA A 17 6.61 9.57 -24.43
CA ALA A 17 6.37 10.26 -23.17
C ALA A 17 6.51 11.77 -23.33
N LYS A 18 5.66 12.51 -22.62
CA LYS A 18 5.70 13.97 -22.52
C LYS A 18 5.45 14.42 -21.08
N LYS A 19 6.30 15.31 -20.59
CA LYS A 19 6.09 15.99 -19.33
C LYS A 19 5.09 17.10 -19.52
N ILE A 20 4.02 17.14 -18.70
CA ILE A 20 2.89 18.04 -18.83
C ILE A 20 2.60 18.68 -17.46
N ALA A 21 2.31 19.97 -17.44
CA ALA A 21 1.83 20.64 -16.23
C ALA A 21 0.37 20.24 -15.95
N PHE A 22 0.02 20.02 -14.68
CA PHE A 22 -1.33 19.58 -14.33
C PHE A 22 -2.43 20.53 -14.79
N ASN A 23 -2.19 21.84 -14.69
CA ASN A 23 -3.13 22.86 -15.14
C ASN A 23 -3.31 22.92 -16.67
N GLU A 24 -2.37 22.36 -17.43
CA GLU A 24 -2.38 22.33 -18.90
C GLU A 24 -2.84 20.96 -19.46
N ALA A 25 -3.08 19.97 -18.59
CA ALA A 25 -3.39 18.59 -19.01
C ALA A 25 -4.54 18.49 -20.02
N LYS A 26 -5.63 19.28 -19.82
CA LYS A 26 -6.78 19.30 -20.72
C LYS A 26 -6.47 19.70 -22.17
N GLU A 27 -5.45 20.52 -22.33
CA GLU A 27 -5.03 21.01 -23.66
C GLU A 27 -3.87 20.18 -24.21
N GLU A 28 -2.89 19.87 -23.38
CA GLU A 28 -1.63 19.26 -23.81
C GLU A 28 -1.75 17.75 -24.05
N CYS A 29 -2.60 17.02 -23.32
CA CYS A 29 -2.83 15.61 -23.63
C CYS A 29 -3.45 15.40 -25.02
N PRO A 30 -4.53 16.09 -25.42
CA PRO A 30 -5.06 15.99 -26.80
C PRO A 30 -4.06 16.42 -27.87
N LYS A 31 -3.27 17.48 -27.63
CA LYS A 31 -2.21 17.91 -28.58
C LYS A 31 -1.16 16.79 -28.73
N PHE A 32 -0.81 16.11 -27.66
CA PHE A 32 0.17 15.04 -27.72
C PHE A 32 -0.36 13.82 -28.47
N TRP A 33 -1.66 13.50 -28.34
CA TRP A 33 -2.33 12.52 -29.22
C TRP A 33 -2.30 12.96 -30.69
N GLY A 34 -2.43 14.23 -30.98
CA GLY A 34 -2.24 14.77 -32.32
C GLY A 34 -0.83 14.50 -32.86
N VAL A 35 0.20 14.68 -32.05
CA VAL A 35 1.60 14.33 -32.42
C VAL A 35 1.76 12.84 -32.72
N TYR A 36 1.12 11.97 -31.92
CA TYR A 36 1.10 10.53 -32.17
C TYR A 36 0.48 10.21 -33.55
N VAL A 37 -0.67 10.78 -33.84
CA VAL A 37 -1.36 10.57 -35.13
C VAL A 37 -0.47 11.03 -36.31
N GLU A 38 0.10 12.23 -36.24
CA GLU A 38 0.95 12.77 -37.31
C GLU A 38 2.25 11.98 -37.51
N LYS A 39 2.87 11.49 -36.43
CA LYS A 39 4.16 10.79 -36.50
C LYS A 39 4.02 9.30 -36.82
N ILE A 40 2.98 8.64 -36.35
CA ILE A 40 2.85 7.18 -36.43
C ILE A 40 1.72 6.77 -37.38
N ILE A 41 0.51 7.25 -37.15
CA ILE A 41 -0.67 6.76 -37.87
C ILE A 41 -0.70 7.29 -39.31
N LYS A 42 -0.60 8.60 -39.48
CA LYS A 42 -0.78 9.24 -40.77
C LYS A 42 0.18 8.75 -41.84
N PRO A 43 1.52 8.66 -41.60
CA PRO A 43 2.45 8.22 -42.62
C PRO A 43 2.18 6.80 -43.09
N VAL A 44 1.84 5.90 -42.21
CA VAL A 44 1.69 4.47 -42.49
C VAL A 44 0.30 4.12 -42.97
N VAL A 45 -0.73 4.56 -42.17
CA VAL A 45 -2.11 4.15 -42.40
C VAL A 45 -2.79 4.97 -43.50
N PHE A 46 -2.59 6.30 -43.50
CA PHE A 46 -3.27 7.17 -44.47
C PHE A 46 -2.45 7.43 -45.73
N GLU A 47 -1.13 7.48 -45.61
CA GLU A 47 -0.25 7.79 -46.76
C GLU A 47 0.39 6.52 -47.38
N GLY A 48 0.21 5.35 -46.79
CA GLY A 48 0.71 4.05 -47.27
C GLY A 48 2.22 3.92 -47.30
N LYS A 49 2.96 4.70 -46.51
CA LYS A 49 4.41 4.65 -46.43
C LYS A 49 4.88 3.40 -45.67
N THR A 50 6.03 2.86 -46.07
CA THR A 50 6.69 1.80 -45.32
C THR A 50 7.07 2.31 -43.93
N PRO A 51 6.72 1.58 -42.84
CA PRO A 51 7.06 2.00 -41.48
C PRO A 51 8.57 2.04 -41.26
N ASN A 52 9.07 3.10 -40.65
CA ASN A 52 10.43 3.14 -40.13
C ASN A 52 10.53 2.34 -38.82
N ALA A 53 11.74 2.22 -38.23
CA ALA A 53 11.93 1.44 -36.99
C ALA A 53 11.06 1.91 -35.82
N PHE A 54 10.87 3.23 -35.65
CA PHE A 54 10.00 3.82 -34.62
C PHE A 54 8.53 3.48 -34.82
N GLN A 55 8.02 3.62 -36.04
CA GLN A 55 6.65 3.29 -36.40
C GLN A 55 6.39 1.79 -36.30
N LYS A 56 7.36 0.97 -36.77
CA LYS A 56 7.26 -0.49 -36.64
C LYS A 56 7.14 -0.91 -35.17
N ALA A 57 8.00 -0.41 -34.30
CA ALA A 57 7.93 -0.70 -32.87
C ALA A 57 6.60 -0.26 -32.27
N ALA A 58 6.04 0.88 -32.70
CA ALA A 58 4.73 1.33 -32.25
C ALA A 58 3.61 0.35 -32.63
N PHE A 59 3.54 -0.08 -33.88
CA PHE A 59 2.53 -1.02 -34.32
C PHE A 59 2.68 -2.42 -33.70
N ASP A 60 3.90 -2.94 -33.64
CA ASP A 60 4.19 -4.27 -33.08
C ASP A 60 3.74 -4.36 -31.61
N ASN A 61 3.85 -3.27 -30.86
CA ASN A 61 3.50 -3.20 -29.44
C ASN A 61 2.15 -2.54 -29.12
N GLY A 62 1.36 -2.17 -30.12
CA GLY A 62 0.04 -1.55 -29.92
C GLY A 62 0.12 -0.17 -29.24
N VAL A 63 1.14 0.65 -29.55
CA VAL A 63 1.24 2.03 -29.03
C VAL A 63 0.01 2.82 -29.51
N GLY A 64 -0.70 3.41 -28.57
CA GLY A 64 -2.00 4.06 -28.78
C GLY A 64 -3.17 3.32 -28.12
N GLU A 65 -2.94 2.09 -27.64
CA GLU A 65 -3.94 1.35 -26.88
C GLU A 65 -4.05 1.82 -25.42
N PHE A 66 -3.02 2.52 -24.90
CA PHE A 66 -2.97 3.00 -23.52
C PHE A 66 -2.53 4.44 -23.41
N GLY A 67 -3.15 5.16 -22.44
CA GLY A 67 -2.66 6.40 -21.85
C GLY A 67 -2.21 6.15 -20.44
N LEU A 68 -0.94 6.43 -20.11
CA LEU A 68 -0.39 6.25 -18.77
C LEU A 68 -0.09 7.61 -18.15
N CYS A 69 -0.64 7.87 -16.96
CA CYS A 69 -0.24 9.00 -16.12
C CYS A 69 0.70 8.49 -15.02
N THR A 70 1.94 8.95 -15.03
CA THR A 70 2.92 8.58 -14.01
C THR A 70 3.54 9.81 -13.36
N CYS A 71 3.82 9.75 -12.08
CA CYS A 71 4.53 10.78 -11.33
C CYS A 71 5.99 10.39 -11.16
N ASP A 72 6.89 11.36 -11.35
CA ASP A 72 8.34 11.19 -11.16
C ASP A 72 8.74 11.21 -9.66
N ILE A 73 7.79 11.14 -8.73
CA ILE A 73 8.04 11.24 -7.30
C ILE A 73 8.03 9.84 -6.71
N PRO A 74 9.14 9.36 -6.17
CA PRO A 74 9.16 8.13 -5.40
C PRO A 74 8.17 8.22 -4.23
N ASN A 75 7.41 7.13 -4.00
CA ASN A 75 6.42 7.02 -2.92
C ASN A 75 5.24 8.01 -3.00
N HIS A 76 4.94 8.56 -4.18
CA HIS A 76 3.79 9.44 -4.37
C HIS A 76 2.57 8.67 -4.84
N ASN A 77 1.43 8.88 -4.17
CA ASN A 77 0.16 8.26 -4.56
C ASN A 77 -0.56 9.16 -5.58
N CYS A 78 -0.57 8.76 -6.86
CA CYS A 78 -1.30 9.47 -7.92
C CYS A 78 -2.82 9.58 -7.65
N ALA A 79 -3.40 8.68 -6.85
CA ALA A 79 -4.80 8.77 -6.43
C ALA A 79 -5.07 10.05 -5.63
N THR A 80 -4.17 10.40 -4.69
CA THR A 80 -4.30 11.63 -3.90
C THR A 80 -4.20 12.89 -4.76
N CYS A 81 -3.45 12.87 -5.85
CA CYS A 81 -3.40 13.97 -6.81
C CYS A 81 -4.74 14.14 -7.55
N ALA A 82 -5.37 13.05 -7.94
CA ALA A 82 -6.67 13.08 -8.63
C ALA A 82 -7.79 13.54 -7.69
N GLU A 83 -7.82 13.08 -6.44
CA GLU A 83 -8.80 13.46 -5.42
C GLU A 83 -8.70 14.92 -4.99
N GLN A 84 -7.48 15.47 -4.95
CA GLN A 84 -7.21 16.83 -4.48
C GLN A 84 -7.14 17.87 -5.62
N ASN A 85 -7.76 17.60 -6.78
CA ASN A 85 -7.68 18.46 -7.97
C ASN A 85 -6.21 18.77 -8.37
N PHE A 86 -5.31 17.80 -8.25
CA PHE A 86 -3.89 17.92 -8.58
C PHE A 86 -3.11 18.99 -7.81
N GLY A 87 -3.70 19.64 -6.79
CA GLY A 87 -3.09 20.74 -6.05
C GLY A 87 -2.13 20.36 -4.92
N ALA A 88 -2.12 19.09 -4.49
CA ALA A 88 -1.29 18.64 -3.37
C ALA A 88 0.10 18.15 -3.78
N CYS A 89 0.38 18.01 -5.08
CA CYS A 89 1.68 17.65 -5.59
C CYS A 89 2.57 18.91 -5.65
N ASN A 90 3.64 18.95 -4.85
CA ASN A 90 4.62 20.06 -4.88
C ASN A 90 5.39 20.17 -6.20
N LYS A 91 5.18 19.26 -7.16
CA LYS A 91 5.63 19.34 -8.53
C LYS A 91 4.41 19.53 -9.43
N ASN A 92 4.33 20.68 -10.09
CA ASN A 92 3.24 21.05 -10.98
C ASN A 92 3.17 20.22 -12.28
N THR A 93 3.86 19.07 -12.38
CA THR A 93 3.96 18.29 -13.63
C THR A 93 3.84 16.80 -13.39
N PHE A 94 3.35 16.09 -14.40
CA PHE A 94 3.33 14.63 -14.51
C PHE A 94 3.87 14.20 -15.87
N THR A 95 4.23 12.93 -16.02
CA THR A 95 4.59 12.35 -17.31
C THR A 95 3.39 11.63 -17.88
N TYR A 96 2.92 12.05 -19.06
CA TYR A 96 1.89 11.39 -19.83
C TYR A 96 2.53 10.55 -20.93
N VAL A 97 2.12 9.29 -21.05
CA VAL A 97 2.67 8.34 -22.02
C VAL A 97 1.55 7.85 -22.93
N ILE A 98 1.76 7.92 -24.23
CA ILE A 98 0.95 7.20 -25.24
C ILE A 98 1.68 5.91 -25.53
N GLY A 99 1.13 4.77 -25.12
CA GLY A 99 1.83 3.51 -25.09
C GLY A 99 1.02 2.30 -25.50
N GLY A 100 1.73 1.19 -25.53
CA GLY A 100 1.19 -0.15 -25.73
C GLY A 100 1.96 -1.18 -24.92
N ILE A 101 1.44 -2.40 -24.81
CA ILE A 101 2.12 -3.47 -24.06
C ILE A 101 3.40 -3.88 -24.81
N TYR A 102 4.54 -3.80 -24.10
CA TYR A 102 5.81 -4.21 -24.65
C TYR A 102 5.88 -5.73 -24.84
N LYS A 103 6.08 -6.16 -26.08
CA LYS A 103 6.16 -7.56 -26.49
C LYS A 103 7.59 -8.04 -26.77
N GLY A 104 8.58 -7.21 -26.43
CA GLY A 104 9.99 -7.48 -26.71
C GLY A 104 10.52 -6.74 -27.95
N GLY A 105 11.82 -6.86 -28.17
CA GLY A 105 12.52 -6.20 -29.28
C GLY A 105 13.24 -4.92 -28.87
N ASP A 106 13.77 -4.20 -29.87
CA ASP A 106 14.51 -2.97 -29.66
C ASP A 106 13.57 -1.82 -29.29
N VAL A 107 14.01 -0.99 -28.35
CA VAL A 107 13.32 0.26 -27.97
C VAL A 107 13.97 1.39 -28.78
N PRO A 108 13.29 1.92 -29.81
CA PRO A 108 13.87 2.95 -30.66
C PRO A 108 13.99 4.29 -29.91
N GLU A 109 14.90 5.13 -30.41
CA GLU A 109 15.04 6.49 -29.90
C GLU A 109 13.70 7.23 -29.95
N GLY A 110 13.33 7.91 -28.83
CA GLY A 110 12.06 8.61 -28.65
C GLY A 110 10.94 7.77 -28.04
N MET A 111 11.19 6.47 -27.75
CA MET A 111 10.33 5.63 -26.91
C MET A 111 11.03 5.25 -25.60
N GLN A 112 10.25 4.94 -24.59
CA GLN A 112 10.72 4.51 -23.26
C GLN A 112 9.87 3.37 -22.75
N LEU A 113 10.44 2.58 -21.82
CA LEU A 113 9.72 1.52 -21.11
C LEU A 113 9.29 2.02 -19.73
N PHE A 114 8.04 1.71 -19.38
CA PHE A 114 7.44 2.04 -18.12
C PHE A 114 6.91 0.75 -17.46
N PRO A 115 7.50 0.30 -16.34
CA PRO A 115 7.00 -0.87 -15.63
C PRO A 115 5.64 -0.55 -15.01
N ILE A 116 4.71 -1.50 -15.10
CA ILE A 116 3.40 -1.43 -14.51
C ILE A 116 3.39 -2.32 -13.26
N GLN A 117 2.76 -1.84 -12.19
CA GLN A 117 2.64 -2.60 -10.96
C GLN A 117 1.97 -3.96 -11.24
N SER A 118 2.61 -5.04 -10.82
CA SER A 118 1.99 -6.36 -10.82
C SER A 118 0.89 -6.45 -9.77
N GLY A 119 -0.13 -7.30 -10.00
CA GLY A 119 -1.22 -7.53 -9.10
C GLY A 119 -2.61 -7.32 -9.72
N ARG A 120 -3.59 -7.12 -8.87
CA ARG A 120 -5.00 -6.96 -9.27
C ARG A 120 -5.29 -5.52 -9.72
N TRP A 121 -6.04 -5.40 -10.82
CA TRP A 121 -6.47 -4.14 -11.37
C TRP A 121 -7.98 -4.11 -11.57
N LEU A 122 -8.61 -3.01 -11.20
CA LEU A 122 -10.00 -2.70 -11.55
C LEU A 122 -10.01 -2.08 -12.95
N LYS A 123 -10.60 -2.78 -13.92
CA LYS A 123 -10.79 -2.28 -15.27
C LYS A 123 -12.22 -1.82 -15.45
N MET A 124 -12.39 -0.52 -15.67
CA MET A 124 -13.68 0.12 -15.90
C MET A 124 -13.95 0.23 -17.40
N HIS A 125 -15.18 -0.03 -17.81
CA HIS A 125 -15.66 0.17 -19.18
C HIS A 125 -16.56 1.40 -19.22
N PHE A 126 -16.20 2.37 -20.05
CA PHE A 126 -16.98 3.57 -20.23
C PHE A 126 -17.96 3.43 -21.41
N GLU A 127 -19.19 3.85 -21.18
CA GLU A 127 -20.23 3.82 -22.20
C GLU A 127 -20.22 5.12 -23.02
N GLY A 128 -20.58 5.06 -24.30
CA GLY A 128 -20.67 6.21 -25.20
C GLY A 128 -19.36 6.57 -25.91
N GLY A 129 -18.35 5.68 -25.84
CA GLY A 129 -17.09 5.84 -26.57
C GLY A 129 -16.29 7.07 -26.12
N MET A 130 -15.39 7.55 -26.97
CA MET A 130 -14.52 8.71 -26.67
C MET A 130 -15.28 10.01 -26.40
N ARG A 131 -16.47 10.19 -26.96
CA ARG A 131 -17.29 11.39 -26.74
C ARG A 131 -17.71 11.55 -25.30
N ALA A 132 -17.99 10.44 -24.61
CA ALA A 132 -18.43 10.42 -23.22
C ALA A 132 -17.25 10.23 -22.23
N PHE A 133 -16.02 10.02 -22.71
CA PHE A 133 -14.88 9.63 -21.87
C PHE A 133 -14.70 10.55 -20.66
N GLN A 134 -14.65 11.86 -20.84
CA GLN A 134 -14.41 12.83 -19.77
C GLN A 134 -15.54 12.86 -18.73
N GLU A 135 -16.79 12.69 -19.18
CA GLU A 135 -17.95 12.59 -18.30
C GLU A 135 -17.89 11.31 -17.47
N GLN A 136 -17.66 10.18 -18.13
CA GLN A 136 -17.55 8.87 -17.47
C GLN A 136 -16.36 8.80 -16.53
N TYR A 137 -15.22 9.38 -16.90
CA TYR A 137 -14.04 9.50 -16.04
C TYR A 137 -14.36 10.31 -14.76
N THR A 138 -15.03 11.44 -14.92
CA THR A 138 -15.45 12.26 -13.77
C THR A 138 -16.43 11.50 -12.86
N LYS A 139 -17.42 10.83 -13.44
CA LYS A 139 -18.40 10.01 -12.72
C LYS A 139 -17.75 8.86 -11.99
N PHE A 140 -16.76 8.20 -12.60
CA PHE A 140 -15.99 7.14 -11.95
C PHE A 140 -15.33 7.63 -10.67
N HIS A 141 -14.58 8.75 -10.73
CA HIS A 141 -13.83 9.26 -9.59
C HIS A 141 -14.68 9.92 -8.51
N LYS A 142 -15.72 10.68 -8.90
CA LYS A 142 -16.51 11.47 -7.97
C LYS A 142 -17.71 10.75 -7.36
N GLU A 143 -18.24 9.76 -8.05
CA GLU A 143 -19.48 9.09 -7.65
C GLU A 143 -19.27 7.59 -7.44
N TRP A 144 -18.74 6.88 -8.46
CA TRP A 144 -18.70 5.43 -8.44
C TRP A 144 -17.65 4.91 -7.44
N LEU A 145 -16.42 5.37 -7.50
CA LEU A 145 -15.34 4.89 -6.64
C LEU A 145 -15.61 5.17 -5.14
N PRO A 146 -16.08 6.37 -4.73
CA PRO A 146 -16.47 6.61 -3.34
C PRO A 146 -17.62 5.75 -2.84
N ALA A 147 -18.53 5.33 -3.72
CA ALA A 147 -19.64 4.43 -3.40
C ALA A 147 -19.22 2.95 -3.30
N HIS A 148 -17.98 2.60 -3.67
CA HIS A 148 -17.44 1.23 -3.69
C HIS A 148 -16.13 1.14 -2.88
N PRO A 149 -16.19 1.29 -1.54
CA PRO A 149 -15.02 1.35 -0.67
C PRO A 149 -14.22 0.04 -0.61
N GLU A 150 -14.77 -1.05 -1.16
CA GLU A 150 -14.07 -2.33 -1.36
C GLU A 150 -12.95 -2.26 -2.41
N TYR A 151 -12.99 -1.27 -3.32
CA TYR A 151 -11.96 -1.01 -4.32
C TYR A 151 -11.07 0.15 -3.88
N LYS A 152 -9.95 -0.17 -3.26
CA LYS A 152 -8.97 0.82 -2.86
C LYS A 152 -7.84 0.87 -3.86
N TRP A 153 -7.43 2.08 -4.20
CA TRP A 153 -6.29 2.34 -5.06
C TRP A 153 -4.98 1.91 -4.38
N ALA A 154 -4.14 1.15 -5.10
CA ALA A 154 -2.83 0.77 -4.59
C ALA A 154 -1.94 2.02 -4.38
N PRO A 155 -1.25 2.14 -3.24
CA PRO A 155 -0.37 3.28 -3.01
C PRO A 155 0.79 3.29 -4.02
N ASN A 156 1.27 4.48 -4.34
CA ASN A 156 2.43 4.70 -5.21
C ASN A 156 2.31 4.10 -6.61
N SER A 157 1.10 4.03 -7.12
CA SER A 157 0.79 3.43 -8.40
C SER A 157 0.28 4.44 -9.43
N CYS A 158 0.34 4.07 -10.70
CA CYS A 158 -0.17 4.85 -11.82
C CYS A 158 -1.56 4.37 -12.23
N CYS A 159 -2.29 5.18 -12.99
CA CYS A 159 -3.53 4.79 -13.65
C CYS A 159 -3.27 4.66 -15.16
N LEU A 160 -3.98 3.72 -15.78
CA LEU A 160 -3.99 3.52 -17.21
C LEU A 160 -5.36 3.89 -17.77
N GLU A 161 -5.37 4.74 -18.77
CA GLU A 161 -6.49 4.83 -19.71
C GLU A 161 -6.30 3.71 -20.75
N TRP A 162 -7.35 3.04 -21.13
CA TRP A 162 -7.27 2.01 -22.16
C TRP A 162 -8.25 2.30 -23.28
N TYR A 163 -7.86 1.94 -24.51
CA TYR A 163 -8.56 2.26 -25.74
C TYR A 163 -8.56 1.05 -26.66
N GLN A 164 -9.70 0.70 -27.21
CA GLN A 164 -9.85 -0.44 -28.11
C GLN A 164 -10.81 -0.13 -29.26
N GLY A 165 -10.30 -0.31 -30.46
CA GLY A 165 -11.03 -0.04 -31.69
C GLY A 165 -10.26 0.87 -32.62
N THR A 166 -10.66 0.94 -33.88
CA THR A 166 -9.98 1.73 -34.92
C THR A 166 -10.66 3.05 -35.21
N ASP A 167 -11.96 3.15 -34.92
CA ASP A 167 -12.76 4.36 -35.17
C ASP A 167 -13.22 4.96 -33.81
N ILE A 168 -12.50 5.99 -33.38
CA ILE A 168 -12.80 6.73 -32.15
C ILE A 168 -14.16 7.46 -32.17
N GLN A 169 -14.77 7.62 -33.34
CA GLN A 169 -16.08 8.27 -33.50
C GLN A 169 -17.22 7.25 -33.41
N SER A 170 -16.90 5.95 -33.50
CA SER A 170 -17.90 4.88 -33.39
C SER A 170 -18.51 4.87 -31.99
N PRO A 171 -19.84 4.70 -31.86
CA PRO A 171 -20.47 4.44 -30.57
C PRO A 171 -20.06 3.10 -29.95
N ASP A 172 -19.52 2.18 -30.75
CA ASP A 172 -19.01 0.87 -30.31
C ASP A 172 -17.55 0.92 -29.88
N TYR A 173 -16.91 2.09 -29.95
CA TYR A 173 -15.54 2.27 -29.49
C TYR A 173 -15.45 2.02 -27.99
N GLN A 174 -14.58 1.09 -27.60
CA GLN A 174 -14.41 0.71 -26.21
C GLN A 174 -13.24 1.48 -25.60
N CYS A 175 -13.49 2.03 -24.44
CA CYS A 175 -12.48 2.75 -23.67
C CYS A 175 -12.81 2.76 -22.18
N GLY A 176 -11.87 3.16 -21.36
CA GLY A 176 -12.07 3.27 -19.93
C GLY A 176 -10.79 3.50 -19.19
N VAL A 177 -10.80 3.20 -17.89
CA VAL A 177 -9.63 3.33 -17.03
C VAL A 177 -9.34 2.02 -16.32
N MET A 178 -8.08 1.83 -16.00
CA MET A 178 -7.60 0.73 -15.19
C MET A 178 -6.89 1.31 -13.97
N MET A 179 -7.31 0.87 -12.81
CA MET A 179 -6.80 1.31 -11.52
C MET A 179 -6.20 0.12 -10.78
N PRO A 180 -4.92 0.16 -10.37
CA PRO A 180 -4.34 -0.92 -9.58
C PRO A 180 -4.96 -0.93 -8.19
N LEU A 181 -5.33 -2.10 -7.73
CA LEU A 181 -5.97 -2.30 -6.44
C LEU A 181 -4.94 -2.56 -5.34
N GLU A 182 -5.20 -1.97 -4.19
CA GLU A 182 -4.47 -2.33 -2.98
C GLU A 182 -4.61 -3.84 -2.74
N GLU A 183 -3.49 -4.53 -2.63
CA GLU A 183 -3.50 -5.93 -2.27
C GLU A 183 -3.87 -6.06 -0.79
N LYS A 184 -4.96 -6.72 -0.51
CA LYS A 184 -5.26 -7.11 0.87
C LYS A 184 -4.24 -8.20 1.24
N PRO A 185 -3.44 -8.01 2.27
CA PRO A 185 -2.52 -9.04 2.70
C PRO A 185 -3.31 -10.31 3.00
N ARG A 186 -2.80 -11.45 2.54
CA ARG A 186 -3.43 -12.76 2.77
C ARG A 186 -3.69 -13.01 4.26
N PHE A 187 -2.81 -12.45 5.09
CA PHE A 187 -2.90 -12.50 6.55
C PHE A 187 -2.77 -11.07 7.11
N ALA A 188 -3.59 -10.75 8.09
CA ALA A 188 -3.44 -9.54 8.88
C ALA A 188 -2.95 -9.94 10.28
N PHE A 189 -1.78 -9.41 10.67
CA PHE A 189 -1.32 -9.55 12.05
C PHE A 189 -2.15 -8.60 12.93
N ASN A 190 -2.88 -9.15 13.89
CA ASN A 190 -3.84 -8.37 14.67
C ASN A 190 -3.67 -8.48 16.19
N THR A 191 -2.89 -9.47 16.68
CA THR A 191 -2.76 -9.67 18.12
C THR A 191 -1.56 -10.54 18.48
N VAL A 192 -1.04 -10.35 19.67
CA VAL A 192 -0.10 -11.27 20.35
C VAL A 192 -0.88 -11.98 21.44
N GLY A 193 -0.79 -13.31 21.46
CA GLY A 193 -1.34 -14.15 22.55
C GLY A 193 -0.29 -14.43 23.61
N LEU A 194 -0.59 -14.18 24.87
CA LEU A 194 0.24 -14.52 26.02
C LEU A 194 -0.42 -15.63 26.85
N PHE A 195 0.32 -16.69 27.11
CA PHE A 195 -0.14 -17.80 27.93
C PHE A 195 0.27 -17.59 29.37
N THR A 196 -0.71 -17.32 30.24
CA THR A 196 -0.48 -16.90 31.62
C THR A 196 -0.93 -17.97 32.64
N ASN A 197 -0.27 -17.99 33.78
CA ASN A 197 -0.69 -18.78 34.93
C ASN A 197 -1.78 -18.04 35.76
N ASN A 198 -1.78 -16.69 35.69
CA ASN A 198 -2.66 -15.86 36.51
C ASN A 198 -3.10 -14.62 35.74
N ASN A 199 -4.27 -14.70 35.10
CA ASN A 199 -4.84 -13.56 34.33
C ASN A 199 -4.85 -12.28 35.14
N LYS A 200 -5.30 -12.34 36.42
CA LYS A 200 -5.42 -11.12 37.24
C LYS A 200 -4.08 -10.46 37.46
N ALA A 201 -3.05 -11.20 37.81
CA ALA A 201 -1.72 -10.64 38.01
C ALA A 201 -1.15 -10.03 36.72
N THR A 202 -1.35 -10.69 35.59
CA THR A 202 -0.90 -10.21 34.27
C THR A 202 -1.71 -8.99 33.83
N VAL A 203 -3.02 -8.98 33.99
CA VAL A 203 -3.86 -7.79 33.73
C VAL A 203 -3.43 -6.61 34.58
N ASP A 204 -3.28 -6.81 35.90
CA ASP A 204 -2.85 -5.75 36.82
C ASP A 204 -1.50 -5.19 36.41
N PHE A 205 -0.56 -6.06 36.00
CA PHE A 205 0.76 -5.65 35.58
C PHE A 205 0.73 -4.80 34.30
N TYR A 206 0.13 -5.28 33.20
CA TYR A 206 0.08 -4.54 31.94
C TYR A 206 -0.74 -3.25 32.02
N THR A 207 -1.82 -3.27 32.80
CA THR A 207 -2.64 -2.07 33.03
C THR A 207 -1.88 -1.00 33.79
N LYS A 208 -1.23 -1.36 34.91
CA LYS A 208 -0.55 -0.41 35.80
C LYS A 208 0.80 0.07 35.24
N THR A 209 1.51 -0.81 34.52
CA THR A 209 2.87 -0.51 34.03
C THR A 209 2.84 0.18 32.68
N PHE A 210 2.05 -0.35 31.72
CA PHE A 210 2.08 0.08 30.33
C PHE A 210 0.79 0.81 29.89
N GLY A 211 -0.20 0.94 30.76
CA GLY A 211 -1.44 1.66 30.45
C GLY A 211 -2.38 0.91 29.51
N PHE A 212 -2.27 -0.41 29.41
CA PHE A 212 -3.27 -1.19 28.69
C PHE A 212 -4.66 -1.04 29.30
N THR A 213 -5.67 -1.04 28.47
CA THR A 213 -7.08 -1.01 28.87
C THR A 213 -7.76 -2.34 28.59
N THR A 214 -8.74 -2.73 29.40
CA THR A 214 -9.53 -3.93 29.21
C THR A 214 -10.94 -3.74 29.78
N SER A 215 -11.91 -4.44 29.20
CA SER A 215 -13.27 -4.58 29.75
C SER A 215 -13.47 -5.87 30.53
N TRP A 216 -12.40 -6.59 30.86
CA TRP A 216 -12.47 -7.87 31.56
C TRP A 216 -13.11 -7.72 32.94
N ASP A 217 -14.09 -8.56 33.22
CA ASP A 217 -14.87 -8.57 34.46
C ASP A 217 -14.28 -9.48 35.56
N GLY A 218 -13.16 -10.12 35.31
CA GLY A 218 -12.53 -11.07 36.24
C GLY A 218 -13.04 -12.51 36.12
N VAL A 219 -14.02 -12.79 35.27
CA VAL A 219 -14.69 -14.11 35.15
C VAL A 219 -14.29 -14.84 33.88
N GLN A 220 -14.24 -14.12 32.76
CA GLN A 220 -13.94 -14.71 31.47
C GLN A 220 -12.53 -15.35 31.45
N PRO A 221 -12.36 -16.54 30.85
CA PRO A 221 -11.05 -17.20 30.79
C PRO A 221 -10.05 -16.44 29.93
N ASN A 222 -10.51 -15.80 28.85
CA ASN A 222 -9.67 -15.02 27.95
C ASN A 222 -9.82 -13.53 28.27
N VAL A 223 -8.72 -12.79 28.18
CA VAL A 223 -8.71 -11.37 28.43
C VAL A 223 -8.16 -10.64 27.22
N GLU A 224 -8.93 -9.76 26.63
CA GLU A 224 -8.43 -8.82 25.62
C GLU A 224 -7.97 -7.53 26.30
N MET A 225 -6.78 -7.06 25.88
CA MET A 225 -6.19 -5.83 26.38
C MET A 225 -5.71 -4.99 25.21
N PHE A 226 -5.86 -3.68 25.29
CA PHE A 226 -5.57 -2.74 24.20
C PHE A 226 -4.66 -1.61 24.65
N LEU A 227 -3.67 -1.27 23.79
CA LEU A 227 -2.85 -0.07 23.91
C LEU A 227 -2.85 0.61 22.53
N GLY A 228 -3.63 1.70 22.39
CA GLY A 228 -3.93 2.28 21.09
C GLY A 228 -4.56 1.26 20.14
N ASN A 229 -3.95 1.04 18.99
CA ASN A 229 -4.38 0.03 18.01
C ASN A 229 -3.79 -1.37 18.23
N ASN A 230 -2.89 -1.52 19.18
CA ASN A 230 -2.27 -2.80 19.49
C ASN A 230 -3.14 -3.61 20.45
N ARG A 231 -3.26 -4.90 20.19
CA ARG A 231 -4.03 -5.83 20.99
C ARG A 231 -3.14 -6.98 21.48
N ILE A 232 -3.27 -7.29 22.76
CA ILE A 232 -2.81 -8.57 23.32
C ILE A 232 -4.01 -9.35 23.85
N ILE A 233 -3.91 -10.68 23.83
CA ILE A 233 -4.91 -11.55 24.43
C ILE A 233 -4.25 -12.49 25.42
N LEU A 234 -4.78 -12.59 26.62
CA LEU A 234 -4.30 -13.51 27.64
C LEU A 234 -5.11 -14.79 27.62
N PHE A 235 -4.43 -15.91 27.61
CA PHE A 235 -5.01 -17.25 27.75
C PHE A 235 -4.43 -17.94 28.98
N PRO A 236 -5.28 -18.42 29.93
CA PRO A 236 -4.81 -19.34 30.95
C PRO A 236 -4.19 -20.60 30.31
N ARG A 237 -2.98 -20.94 30.72
CA ARG A 237 -2.24 -22.13 30.20
C ARG A 237 -3.10 -23.38 30.23
N SER A 238 -3.77 -23.63 31.37
CA SER A 238 -4.65 -24.80 31.55
C SER A 238 -5.87 -24.80 30.61
N ALA A 239 -6.50 -23.65 30.37
CA ALA A 239 -7.64 -23.55 29.48
C ALA A 239 -7.25 -23.76 28.03
N PHE A 240 -6.09 -23.23 27.60
CA PHE A 240 -5.57 -23.45 26.26
C PHE A 240 -5.22 -24.92 26.04
N GLU A 241 -4.51 -25.57 26.98
CA GLU A 241 -4.18 -26.98 26.91
C GLU A 241 -5.40 -27.89 26.82
N GLN A 242 -6.44 -27.57 27.55
CA GLN A 242 -7.73 -28.28 27.51
C GLN A 242 -8.38 -28.10 26.11
N MET A 243 -8.42 -26.87 25.60
CA MET A 243 -9.00 -26.56 24.29
C MET A 243 -8.35 -27.33 23.15
N VAL A 244 -7.02 -27.40 23.14
CA VAL A 244 -6.27 -28.09 22.07
C VAL A 244 -5.99 -29.58 22.37
N SER A 245 -6.38 -30.06 23.53
CA SER A 245 -6.14 -31.43 24.00
C SER A 245 -4.65 -31.85 23.98
N LYS A 246 -3.77 -30.89 24.30
CA LYS A 246 -2.30 -31.09 24.32
C LYS A 246 -1.70 -30.42 25.53
N LYS A 247 -0.62 -31.02 26.05
CA LYS A 247 0.22 -30.42 27.08
C LYS A 247 1.41 -29.69 26.43
N PHE A 248 1.79 -28.57 27.02
CA PHE A 248 2.95 -27.78 26.59
C PHE A 248 3.97 -27.70 27.73
N GLN A 249 5.22 -27.52 27.34
CA GLN A 249 6.28 -27.13 28.28
C GLN A 249 6.36 -25.59 28.24
N TYR A 250 6.26 -25.01 29.43
CA TYR A 250 6.44 -23.58 29.60
C TYR A 250 7.80 -23.34 30.27
N PRO A 251 8.54 -22.29 29.85
CA PRO A 251 9.82 -22.00 30.47
C PRO A 251 9.67 -21.68 31.97
N GLU A 252 10.63 -22.16 32.77
CA GLU A 252 10.79 -21.72 34.14
C GLU A 252 11.75 -20.51 34.14
N GLY A 253 11.39 -19.43 34.82
CA GLY A 253 12.17 -18.20 34.84
C GLY A 253 11.87 -17.26 33.67
N PHE A 254 12.89 -16.86 32.92
CA PHE A 254 12.73 -15.93 31.81
C PHE A 254 12.47 -16.65 30.49
N ASN A 255 11.48 -16.15 29.74
CA ASN A 255 11.17 -16.65 28.41
C ASN A 255 11.93 -15.82 27.35
N GLY A 256 13.08 -16.30 26.91
CA GLY A 256 13.94 -15.63 25.93
C GLY A 256 13.60 -15.95 24.46
N THR A 257 12.42 -16.47 24.14
CA THR A 257 12.05 -16.83 22.75
C THR A 257 11.47 -15.66 21.96
N MET A 258 10.91 -14.69 22.64
CA MET A 258 10.36 -13.45 22.06
C MET A 258 10.31 -12.36 23.12
N GLU A 259 10.16 -11.14 22.68
CA GLU A 259 9.98 -9.97 23.52
C GLU A 259 8.81 -9.11 23.03
N LEU A 260 8.30 -8.28 23.92
CA LEU A 260 7.46 -7.13 23.59
C LEU A 260 8.32 -5.87 23.77
N SER A 261 8.45 -5.04 22.73
CA SER A 261 9.24 -3.83 22.79
C SER A 261 8.35 -2.59 22.85
N PHE A 262 8.68 -1.65 23.73
CA PHE A 262 7.98 -0.39 23.94
C PHE A 262 8.95 0.78 23.82
N ASP A 263 8.62 1.74 22.97
CA ASP A 263 9.35 2.99 22.87
C ASP A 263 8.81 4.00 23.90
N VAL A 264 9.74 4.76 24.49
CA VAL A 264 9.44 5.90 25.38
C VAL A 264 10.08 7.19 24.84
N PRO A 265 9.58 8.38 25.20
CA PRO A 265 10.01 9.64 24.58
C PRO A 265 11.47 9.99 24.75
N SER A 266 12.11 9.62 25.87
CA SER A 266 13.51 10.01 26.17
C SER A 266 14.27 8.96 26.98
N PHE A 267 15.59 9.12 27.07
CA PHE A 267 16.46 8.29 27.94
C PHE A 267 16.03 8.35 29.41
N ALA A 268 15.64 9.53 29.89
CA ALA A 268 15.15 9.69 31.26
C ALA A 268 13.85 8.90 31.49
N ASP A 269 12.99 8.77 30.45
CA ASP A 269 11.78 7.97 30.55
C ASP A 269 12.09 6.47 30.57
N VAL A 270 13.17 5.99 29.94
CA VAL A 270 13.61 4.59 30.06
C VAL A 270 13.90 4.25 31.52
N ASP A 271 14.71 5.11 32.22
CA ASP A 271 15.05 4.91 33.62
C ASP A 271 13.81 4.94 34.52
N LYS A 272 12.92 5.87 34.29
CA LYS A 272 11.67 6.04 35.03
C LYS A 272 10.74 4.86 34.86
N GLU A 273 10.49 4.44 33.60
CA GLU A 273 9.56 3.34 33.31
C GLU A 273 10.14 1.98 33.69
N TYR A 274 11.46 1.81 33.71
CA TYR A 274 12.09 0.63 34.31
C TYR A 274 11.74 0.52 35.80
N GLN A 275 11.90 1.60 36.58
CA GLN A 275 11.53 1.60 38.00
C GLN A 275 10.02 1.41 38.20
N ASN A 276 9.21 2.02 37.35
CA ASN A 276 7.76 1.82 37.35
C ASN A 276 7.39 0.34 37.14
N ALA A 277 8.02 -0.32 36.19
CA ALA A 277 7.79 -1.75 35.93
C ALA A 277 8.15 -2.62 37.14
N LEU A 278 9.32 -2.38 37.77
CA LEU A 278 9.73 -3.10 38.95
C LEU A 278 8.75 -2.91 40.13
N ASN A 279 8.30 -1.68 40.35
CA ASN A 279 7.32 -1.35 41.39
C ASN A 279 5.95 -2.04 41.16
N ASN A 280 5.63 -2.36 39.92
CA ASN A 280 4.41 -3.08 39.53
C ASN A 280 4.61 -4.59 39.39
N GLY A 281 5.76 -5.12 39.82
CA GLY A 281 6.00 -6.57 39.94
C GLY A 281 6.77 -7.21 38.79
N ALA A 282 7.38 -6.42 37.91
CA ALA A 282 8.32 -6.94 36.93
C ALA A 282 9.59 -7.48 37.61
N LYS A 283 10.24 -8.42 36.96
CA LYS A 283 11.57 -8.88 37.34
C LYS A 283 12.62 -8.17 36.48
N SER A 284 13.69 -7.68 37.12
CA SER A 284 14.82 -7.10 36.38
C SER A 284 15.52 -8.18 35.55
N VAL A 285 15.79 -7.88 34.29
CA VAL A 285 16.58 -8.72 33.39
C VAL A 285 17.84 -8.00 32.97
N PHE A 286 17.74 -6.75 32.51
CA PHE A 286 18.85 -5.89 32.13
C PHE A 286 18.53 -4.45 32.52
N PRO A 287 19.34 -3.80 33.37
CA PRO A 287 19.08 -2.44 33.81
C PRO A 287 19.30 -1.42 32.69
N PRO A 288 18.72 -0.20 32.81
CA PRO A 288 18.87 0.84 31.80
C PRO A 288 20.32 1.10 31.43
N THR A 289 20.65 0.90 30.17
CA THR A 289 21.99 1.03 29.60
C THR A 289 21.94 1.79 28.30
N THR A 290 22.91 2.71 28.10
CA THR A 290 23.07 3.35 26.79
C THR A 290 24.02 2.52 25.94
N GLU A 291 23.49 2.01 24.84
CA GLU A 291 24.18 1.11 23.96
C GLU A 291 25.07 1.85 22.94
N PRO A 292 26.11 1.20 22.39
CA PRO A 292 27.01 1.82 21.44
C PRO A 292 26.37 2.36 20.16
N TRP A 293 25.19 1.84 19.80
CA TRP A 293 24.42 2.29 18.62
C TRP A 293 23.48 3.47 18.92
N GLY A 294 23.53 4.05 20.14
CA GLY A 294 22.83 5.29 20.49
C GLY A 294 21.43 5.09 21.07
N GLN A 295 21.03 3.87 21.38
CA GLN A 295 19.77 3.57 22.08
C GLN A 295 20.05 3.48 23.60
N ARG A 296 19.16 4.04 24.41
CA ARG A 296 19.08 3.67 25.83
C ARG A 296 17.96 2.65 25.96
N THR A 297 18.27 1.48 26.50
CA THR A 297 17.33 0.37 26.63
C THR A 297 17.46 -0.34 27.96
N CYS A 298 16.42 -1.02 28.38
CA CYS A 298 16.39 -1.93 29.51
C CYS A 298 15.49 -3.12 29.20
N TYR A 299 15.67 -4.22 29.92
CA TYR A 299 14.80 -5.37 29.87
C TYR A 299 14.24 -5.70 31.24
N VAL A 300 12.95 -5.96 31.25
CA VAL A 300 12.22 -6.51 32.40
C VAL A 300 11.47 -7.77 31.96
N ALA A 301 11.01 -8.57 32.93
CA ALA A 301 10.10 -9.66 32.63
C ALA A 301 8.77 -9.46 33.35
N ASP A 302 7.68 -9.84 32.67
CA ASP A 302 6.33 -9.84 33.23
C ASP A 302 6.18 -10.95 34.33
N PRO A 303 5.03 -11.05 35.01
CA PRO A 303 4.80 -12.08 36.04
C PRO A 303 5.01 -13.51 35.58
N ASP A 304 4.82 -13.82 34.30
CA ASP A 304 4.99 -15.12 33.68
C ASP A 304 6.40 -15.35 33.08
N GLY A 305 7.26 -14.33 33.12
CA GLY A 305 8.64 -14.39 32.65
C GLY A 305 8.85 -13.97 31.21
N ASN A 306 7.85 -13.42 30.52
CA ASN A 306 8.01 -12.93 29.16
C ASN A 306 8.85 -11.66 29.15
N LEU A 307 9.80 -11.57 28.19
CA LEU A 307 10.71 -10.43 28.10
C LEU A 307 9.99 -9.21 27.54
N ILE A 308 10.34 -8.06 28.12
CA ILE A 308 9.83 -6.75 27.70
C ILE A 308 11.03 -5.80 27.63
N GLU A 309 11.25 -5.23 26.43
CA GLU A 309 12.16 -4.14 26.21
C GLU A 309 11.44 -2.80 26.42
N ILE A 310 12.15 -1.83 27.04
CA ILE A 310 11.74 -0.43 27.10
C ILE A 310 12.93 0.39 26.60
N GLY A 311 12.77 1.13 25.49
CA GLY A 311 13.86 1.81 24.82
C GLY A 311 13.54 3.21 24.30
N SER A 312 14.59 3.98 24.04
CA SER A 312 14.54 5.28 23.38
C SER A 312 15.83 5.55 22.61
N PHE A 313 15.72 6.31 21.52
CA PHE A 313 16.84 6.89 20.77
C PHE A 313 16.99 8.40 21.02
N VAL A 314 16.21 8.96 21.93
CA VAL A 314 16.19 10.41 22.23
C VAL A 314 16.77 10.65 23.62
N GLU A 315 17.82 11.48 23.68
CA GLU A 315 18.43 11.92 24.95
C GLU A 315 17.50 12.83 25.78
#